data_876ad9c57207476db3ca67f814f8d1a7
#
_entry.id   876ad9c57207476db3ca67f814f8d1a7
#
_cell.length_a   1.000
_cell.length_b   1.000
_cell.length_c   1.000
_cell.angle_alpha   90.00
_cell.angle_beta   90.00
_cell.angle_gamma   90.00
#
_symmetry.space_group_name_H-M   'P 1'
#
loop_
_entity.id
_entity.type
_entity.pdbx_description
1 polymer ?
#
loop_
_entity_poly.entity_id
_entity_poly.type
_entity_poly.pdbx_seq_one_letter_code
_entity_poly.pdbx_strand_id
1 'polypeptide(L)'
;MSAGEGGVRLAPARPKDARAIAVLECRPENKPFVRGHSESEHRARMADPDVQYLRIENAAGALIGFALLTGLREGAGGVRLLRIVMDAPGSGLGRQAMLAICALVFDEWGVERFWLDVFEDNPRARHVYESIGFRKTGYSHLPGLPREDGGTAPLMRMELWSKDRRTRP
;
A
#
# COMPACT_ATOMS: atom_id res chain seq x y z
N MET A 1 -4.15 -18.05 -4.07
CA MET A 1 -4.52 -16.64 -4.32
C MET A 1 -5.88 -16.63 -4.99
N SER A 2 -6.88 -16.12 -4.33
CA SER A 2 -8.28 -16.17 -4.77
C SER A 2 -8.56 -15.00 -5.73
N ALA A 3 -8.93 -15.29 -6.97
CA ALA A 3 -9.47 -14.32 -7.91
C ALA A 3 -10.99 -14.29 -7.75
N GLY A 4 -11.51 -13.21 -7.19
CA GLY A 4 -12.94 -12.89 -7.33
C GLY A 4 -13.24 -12.45 -8.76
N GLU A 5 -14.34 -12.88 -9.34
CA GLU A 5 -14.80 -12.47 -10.67
C GLU A 5 -14.85 -10.95 -10.79
N GLY A 6 -14.06 -10.37 -11.70
CA GLY A 6 -13.91 -8.93 -11.90
C GLY A 6 -12.97 -8.24 -10.93
N GLY A 7 -12.25 -8.97 -10.09
CA GLY A 7 -11.41 -8.46 -9.01
C GLY A 7 -9.95 -8.23 -9.41
N VAL A 8 -9.21 -7.64 -8.47
CA VAL A 8 -7.76 -7.51 -8.56
C VAL A 8 -7.08 -8.81 -8.13
N ARG A 9 -5.90 -9.08 -8.71
CA ARG A 9 -5.01 -10.17 -8.31
C ARG A 9 -3.69 -9.58 -7.79
N LEU A 10 -3.13 -10.19 -6.74
CA LEU A 10 -1.81 -9.86 -6.24
C LEU A 10 -0.80 -10.91 -6.71
N ALA A 11 0.37 -10.44 -7.09
CA ALA A 11 1.52 -11.30 -7.39
C ALA A 11 2.81 -10.64 -6.90
N PRO A 12 3.83 -11.40 -6.46
CA PRO A 12 5.13 -10.83 -6.14
C PRO A 12 5.72 -10.09 -7.33
N ALA A 13 6.16 -8.86 -7.13
CA ALA A 13 6.89 -8.12 -8.17
C ALA A 13 8.35 -8.61 -8.23
N ARG A 14 8.90 -8.57 -9.43
CA ARG A 14 10.27 -8.99 -9.73
C ARG A 14 11.09 -7.79 -10.22
N PRO A 15 12.44 -7.85 -10.21
CA PRO A 15 13.28 -6.76 -10.70
C PRO A 15 12.94 -6.23 -12.10
N LYS A 16 12.41 -7.08 -12.98
CA LYS A 16 11.93 -6.66 -14.31
C LYS A 16 10.73 -5.71 -14.28
N ASP A 17 9.98 -5.71 -13.18
CA ASP A 17 8.79 -4.85 -13.01
C ASP A 17 9.15 -3.45 -12.52
N ALA A 18 10.40 -3.22 -12.07
CA ALA A 18 10.84 -1.97 -11.45
C ALA A 18 10.62 -0.74 -12.34
N ARG A 19 10.83 -0.87 -13.65
CA ARG A 19 10.58 0.23 -14.60
C ARG A 19 9.10 0.61 -14.65
N ALA A 20 8.21 -0.36 -14.78
CA ALA A 20 6.77 -0.11 -14.83
C ALA A 20 6.26 0.48 -13.52
N ILE A 21 6.79 0.02 -12.38
CA ILE A 21 6.49 0.54 -11.05
C ILE A 21 6.94 2.01 -10.93
N ALA A 22 8.15 2.35 -11.37
CA ALA A 22 8.64 3.72 -11.36
C ALA A 22 7.76 4.65 -12.22
N VAL A 23 7.30 4.19 -13.38
CA VAL A 23 6.38 4.95 -14.25
C VAL A 23 5.04 5.19 -13.56
N LEU A 24 4.45 4.19 -12.92
CA LEU A 24 3.21 4.34 -12.17
C LEU A 24 3.35 5.35 -11.02
N GLU A 25 4.44 5.28 -10.28
CA GLU A 25 4.70 6.14 -9.14
C GLU A 25 4.85 7.62 -9.52
N CYS A 26 5.46 7.88 -10.68
CA CYS A 26 5.73 9.23 -11.17
C CYS A 26 4.54 9.89 -11.88
N ARG A 27 3.39 9.26 -11.95
CA ARG A 27 2.20 9.86 -12.56
C ARG A 27 1.73 11.10 -11.80
N PRO A 28 1.22 12.13 -12.49
CA PRO A 28 0.78 13.38 -11.86
C PRO A 28 -0.20 13.18 -10.71
N GLU A 29 -1.12 12.23 -10.82
CA GLU A 29 -2.15 11.93 -9.83
C GLU A 29 -1.57 11.40 -8.51
N ASN A 30 -0.39 10.80 -8.55
CA ASN A 30 0.27 10.19 -7.41
C ASN A 30 1.29 11.14 -6.73
N LYS A 31 1.86 12.10 -7.49
CA LYS A 31 2.89 13.02 -7.01
C LYS A 31 2.59 13.74 -5.69
N PRO A 32 1.34 14.21 -5.42
CA PRO A 32 1.05 14.90 -4.16
C PRO A 32 1.23 14.04 -2.92
N PHE A 33 1.16 12.70 -3.08
CA PHE A 33 1.12 11.77 -1.96
C PHE A 33 2.25 10.76 -1.95
N VAL A 34 3.07 10.75 -3.00
CA VAL A 34 4.15 9.76 -3.17
C VAL A 34 5.40 10.42 -3.71
N ARG A 35 6.51 10.25 -2.98
CA ARG A 35 7.82 10.59 -3.53
C ARG A 35 8.23 9.53 -4.54
N GLY A 36 8.41 9.95 -5.80
CA GLY A 36 8.85 9.06 -6.87
C GLY A 36 10.27 8.54 -6.66
N HIS A 37 10.49 7.28 -7.01
CA HIS A 37 11.79 6.64 -7.04
C HIS A 37 12.14 6.21 -8.45
N SER A 38 13.45 6.14 -8.74
CA SER A 38 13.95 5.63 -10.00
C SER A 38 13.82 4.11 -10.10
N GLU A 39 13.92 3.57 -11.31
CA GLU A 39 13.97 2.12 -11.54
C GLU A 39 15.08 1.45 -10.70
N SER A 40 16.26 2.05 -10.62
CA SER A 40 17.40 1.51 -9.87
C SER A 40 17.14 1.50 -8.35
N GLU A 41 16.49 2.51 -7.81
CA GLU A 41 16.09 2.55 -6.39
C GLU A 41 15.05 1.47 -6.06
N HIS A 42 14.07 1.25 -6.95
CA HIS A 42 13.12 0.14 -6.78
C HIS A 42 13.81 -1.21 -6.84
N ARG A 43 14.72 -1.45 -7.78
CA ARG A 43 15.50 -2.69 -7.88
C ARG A 43 16.32 -2.96 -6.62
N ALA A 44 17.04 -1.94 -6.13
CA ALA A 44 17.83 -2.06 -4.92
C ALA A 44 16.96 -2.43 -3.70
N ARG A 45 15.80 -1.80 -3.59
CA ARG A 45 14.86 -2.06 -2.50
C ARG A 45 14.18 -3.44 -2.60
N MET A 46 13.97 -3.96 -3.81
CA MET A 46 13.46 -5.33 -4.01
C MET A 46 14.43 -6.41 -3.54
N ALA A 47 15.71 -6.10 -3.39
CA ALA A 47 16.71 -7.01 -2.86
C ALA A 47 16.73 -7.09 -1.34
N ASP A 48 16.04 -6.18 -0.64
CA ASP A 48 15.95 -6.19 0.80
C ASP A 48 14.95 -7.28 1.27
N PRO A 49 15.40 -8.25 2.07
CA PRO A 49 14.54 -9.34 2.54
C PRO A 49 13.45 -8.91 3.52
N ASP A 50 13.52 -7.70 4.09
CA ASP A 50 12.45 -7.12 4.92
C ASP A 50 11.34 -6.46 4.10
N VAL A 51 11.49 -6.45 2.78
CA VAL A 51 10.63 -5.72 1.84
C VAL A 51 9.94 -6.69 0.89
N GLN A 52 8.63 -6.50 0.72
CA GLN A 52 7.84 -7.20 -0.30
C GLN A 52 7.18 -6.20 -1.24
N TYR A 53 7.50 -6.28 -2.51
CA TYR A 53 6.75 -5.63 -3.57
C TYR A 53 5.67 -6.56 -4.11
N LEU A 54 4.47 -6.04 -4.24
CA LEU A 54 3.33 -6.74 -4.83
C LEU A 54 2.88 -6.00 -6.10
N ARG A 55 2.72 -6.73 -7.18
CA ARG A 55 1.99 -6.29 -8.37
C ARG A 55 0.50 -6.38 -8.07
N ILE A 56 -0.23 -5.37 -8.46
CA ILE A 56 -1.69 -5.39 -8.47
C ILE A 56 -2.11 -5.50 -9.92
N GLU A 57 -2.79 -6.58 -10.26
CA GLU A 57 -3.18 -6.92 -11.63
C GLU A 57 -4.70 -6.94 -11.74
N ASN A 58 -5.21 -6.58 -12.92
CA ASN A 58 -6.62 -6.80 -13.24
C ASN A 58 -6.89 -8.25 -13.67
N ALA A 59 -8.13 -8.57 -13.99
CA ALA A 59 -8.53 -9.92 -14.43
C ALA A 59 -7.80 -10.40 -15.70
N ALA A 60 -7.36 -9.47 -16.56
CA ALA A 60 -6.57 -9.78 -17.76
C ALA A 60 -5.07 -9.95 -17.49
N GLY A 61 -4.61 -9.81 -16.23
CA GLY A 61 -3.21 -9.90 -15.83
C GLY A 61 -2.38 -8.64 -16.11
N ALA A 62 -3.02 -7.55 -16.51
CA ALA A 62 -2.33 -6.27 -16.71
C ALA A 62 -2.00 -5.62 -15.37
N LEU A 63 -0.79 -5.04 -15.26
CA LEU A 63 -0.36 -4.27 -14.09
C LEU A 63 -1.18 -2.98 -14.00
N ILE A 64 -1.97 -2.84 -12.95
CA ILE A 64 -2.81 -1.66 -12.66
C ILE A 64 -2.41 -0.95 -11.36
N GLY A 65 -1.39 -1.42 -10.69
CA GLY A 65 -0.88 -0.82 -9.47
C GLY A 65 0.21 -1.66 -8.84
N PHE A 66 0.76 -1.15 -7.75
CA PHE A 66 1.68 -1.91 -6.90
C PHE A 66 1.52 -1.53 -5.44
N ALA A 67 1.95 -2.41 -4.57
CA ALA A 67 2.09 -2.16 -3.14
C ALA A 67 3.49 -2.52 -2.66
N LEU A 68 3.95 -1.80 -1.65
CA LEU A 68 5.23 -1.99 -0.99
C LEU A 68 4.99 -2.19 0.50
N LEU A 69 5.36 -3.37 0.99
CA LEU A 69 5.24 -3.75 2.39
C LEU A 69 6.63 -3.91 3.01
N THR A 70 6.76 -3.55 4.28
CA THR A 70 7.99 -3.66 5.07
C THR A 70 7.70 -4.24 6.45
N GLY A 71 8.75 -4.60 7.20
CA GLY A 71 8.59 -5.18 8.53
C GLY A 71 8.32 -6.68 8.51
N LEU A 72 8.69 -7.37 7.43
CA LEU A 72 8.46 -8.82 7.29
C LEU A 72 9.34 -9.65 8.22
N ARG A 73 10.50 -9.13 8.63
CA ARG A 73 11.47 -9.85 9.46
C ARG A 73 11.47 -9.43 10.92
N GLU A 74 11.02 -8.23 11.22
CA GLU A 74 11.09 -7.66 12.59
C GLU A 74 10.00 -8.18 13.55
N GLY A 75 9.14 -9.06 13.12
CA GLY A 75 8.17 -9.83 13.90
C GLY A 75 7.28 -9.05 14.88
N ALA A 76 7.85 -8.33 15.82
CA ALA A 76 7.13 -7.66 16.92
C ALA A 76 6.44 -6.35 16.52
N GLY A 77 6.88 -5.69 15.47
CA GLY A 77 6.34 -4.38 15.01
C GLY A 77 5.12 -4.49 14.09
N GLY A 78 4.84 -5.68 13.60
CA GLY A 78 3.83 -5.90 12.56
C GLY A 78 4.32 -5.51 11.16
N VAL A 79 3.49 -5.75 10.16
CA VAL A 79 3.77 -5.39 8.77
C VAL A 79 3.27 -3.98 8.50
N ARG A 80 4.07 -3.20 7.78
CA ARG A 80 3.72 -1.86 7.34
C ARG A 80 3.42 -1.83 5.85
N LEU A 81 2.29 -1.24 5.46
CA LEU A 81 2.09 -0.77 4.11
C LEU A 81 2.84 0.55 3.94
N LEU A 82 4.01 0.49 3.33
CA LEU A 82 4.80 1.70 3.07
C LEU A 82 4.22 2.52 1.93
N ARG A 83 3.64 1.83 0.92
CA ARG A 83 3.12 2.48 -0.29
C ARG A 83 2.09 1.60 -1.00
N ILE A 84 1.06 2.23 -1.53
CA ILE A 84 0.18 1.67 -2.55
C ILE A 84 -0.09 2.73 -3.62
N VAL A 85 0.06 2.35 -4.87
CA VAL A 85 -0.15 3.22 -6.03
C VAL A 85 -1.03 2.49 -7.03
N MET A 86 -2.08 3.17 -7.51
CA MET A 86 -2.99 2.66 -8.51
C MET A 86 -2.88 3.46 -9.81
N ASP A 87 -3.06 2.79 -10.94
CA ASP A 87 -3.08 3.39 -12.27
C ASP A 87 -4.27 4.34 -12.46
N ALA A 88 -5.44 3.93 -12.00
CA ALA A 88 -6.68 4.70 -12.07
C ALA A 88 -7.27 4.92 -10.67
N PRO A 89 -6.82 5.95 -9.94
CA PRO A 89 -7.39 6.29 -8.64
C PRO A 89 -8.89 6.62 -8.76
N GLY A 90 -9.68 6.18 -7.76
CA GLY A 90 -11.13 6.47 -7.72
C GLY A 90 -12.02 5.45 -8.42
N SER A 91 -11.44 4.40 -9.04
CA SER A 91 -12.19 3.32 -9.69
C SER A 91 -12.75 2.23 -8.74
N GLY A 92 -12.47 2.32 -7.43
CA GLY A 92 -12.79 1.27 -6.46
C GLY A 92 -11.77 0.12 -6.41
N LEU A 93 -10.87 0.02 -7.38
CA LEU A 93 -9.86 -1.03 -7.45
C LEU A 93 -8.84 -0.93 -6.31
N GLY A 94 -8.55 0.27 -5.84
CA GLY A 94 -7.70 0.48 -4.66
C GLY A 94 -8.24 -0.17 -3.39
N ARG A 95 -9.55 -0.09 -3.17
CA ARG A 95 -10.21 -0.77 -2.04
C ARG A 95 -10.14 -2.29 -2.18
N GLN A 96 -10.38 -2.81 -3.39
CA GLN A 96 -10.26 -4.25 -3.66
C GLN A 96 -8.83 -4.74 -3.45
N ALA A 97 -7.83 -3.98 -3.92
CA ALA A 97 -6.42 -4.28 -3.70
C ALA A 97 -6.08 -4.33 -2.20
N MET A 98 -6.54 -3.35 -1.43
CA MET A 98 -6.32 -3.32 0.02
C MET A 98 -6.98 -4.50 0.75
N LEU A 99 -8.18 -4.91 0.34
CA LEU A 99 -8.81 -6.11 0.90
C LEU A 99 -8.01 -7.38 0.60
N ALA A 100 -7.50 -7.51 -0.62
CA ALA A 100 -6.64 -8.63 -1.01
C ALA A 100 -5.31 -8.63 -0.23
N ILE A 101 -4.69 -7.45 -0.03
CA ILE A 101 -3.48 -7.30 0.78
C ILE A 101 -3.75 -7.66 2.25
N CYS A 102 -4.87 -7.23 2.81
CA CYS A 102 -5.26 -7.62 4.17
C CYS A 102 -5.42 -9.14 4.30
N ALA A 103 -6.04 -9.80 3.32
CA ALA A 103 -6.14 -11.25 3.31
C ALA A 103 -4.77 -11.92 3.28
N LEU A 104 -3.87 -11.46 2.41
CA LEU A 104 -2.50 -11.95 2.34
C LEU A 104 -1.76 -11.79 3.68
N VAL A 105 -1.79 -10.59 4.26
CA VAL A 105 -1.05 -10.25 5.49
C VAL A 105 -1.57 -11.03 6.70
N PHE A 106 -2.89 -11.09 6.87
CA PHE A 106 -3.48 -11.72 8.05
C PHE A 106 -3.71 -13.22 7.88
N ASP A 107 -4.24 -13.65 6.74
CA ASP A 107 -4.70 -15.03 6.58
C ASP A 107 -3.60 -15.95 6.07
N GLU A 108 -2.69 -15.46 5.19
CA GLU A 108 -1.59 -16.26 4.67
C GLU A 108 -0.29 -16.07 5.48
N TRP A 109 0.05 -14.86 5.90
CA TRP A 109 1.27 -14.60 6.67
C TRP A 109 1.09 -14.67 8.18
N GLY A 110 -0.15 -14.70 8.67
CA GLY A 110 -0.45 -14.81 10.11
C GLY A 110 -0.02 -13.60 10.94
N VAL A 111 0.10 -12.44 10.33
CA VAL A 111 0.49 -11.20 10.99
C VAL A 111 -0.62 -10.72 11.91
N GLU A 112 -0.28 -10.25 13.11
CA GLU A 112 -1.26 -9.74 14.07
C GLU A 112 -1.57 -8.25 13.87
N ARG A 113 -0.60 -7.46 13.39
CA ARG A 113 -0.71 -6.01 13.24
C ARG A 113 -0.31 -5.58 11.84
N PHE A 114 -1.23 -4.90 11.14
CA PHE A 114 -0.98 -4.25 9.86
C PHE A 114 -1.20 -2.76 10.01
N TRP A 115 -0.23 -1.94 9.60
CA TRP A 115 -0.28 -0.50 9.82
C TRP A 115 0.26 0.29 8.65
N LEU A 116 -0.10 1.56 8.60
CA LEU A 116 0.32 2.49 7.57
C LEU A 116 0.36 3.93 8.12
N ASP A 117 1.05 4.78 7.40
CA ASP A 117 0.96 6.22 7.57
C ASP A 117 0.31 6.82 6.31
N VAL A 118 -0.66 7.70 6.48
CA VAL A 118 -1.40 8.36 5.42
C VAL A 118 -1.41 9.87 5.66
N PHE A 119 -1.26 10.65 4.59
CA PHE A 119 -1.39 12.11 4.71
C PHE A 119 -2.79 12.50 5.18
N GLU A 120 -2.86 13.40 6.15
CA GLU A 120 -4.13 13.88 6.71
C GLU A 120 -4.99 14.57 5.64
N ASP A 121 -4.35 15.22 4.67
CA ASP A 121 -4.98 15.88 3.52
C ASP A 121 -5.26 14.94 2.33
N ASN A 122 -5.23 13.62 2.54
CA ASN A 122 -5.65 12.61 1.57
C ASN A 122 -6.95 11.90 2.00
N PRO A 123 -8.10 12.57 1.89
CA PRO A 123 -9.37 12.03 2.39
C PRO A 123 -9.80 10.77 1.63
N ARG A 124 -9.44 10.64 0.36
CA ARG A 124 -9.77 9.47 -0.45
C ARG A 124 -9.09 8.20 0.09
N ALA A 125 -7.80 8.24 0.36
CA ALA A 125 -7.07 7.10 0.91
C ALA A 125 -7.57 6.79 2.33
N ARG A 126 -7.75 7.81 3.17
CA ARG A 126 -8.29 7.65 4.53
C ARG A 126 -9.64 6.94 4.52
N HIS A 127 -10.57 7.37 3.67
CA HIS A 127 -11.89 6.73 3.54
C HIS A 127 -11.77 5.25 3.17
N VAL A 128 -10.87 4.90 2.25
CA VAL A 128 -10.63 3.48 1.89
C VAL A 128 -10.17 2.69 3.11
N TYR A 129 -9.17 3.18 3.84
CA TYR A 129 -8.62 2.49 5.01
C TYR A 129 -9.65 2.36 6.14
N GLU A 130 -10.36 3.42 6.45
CA GLU A 130 -11.45 3.42 7.44
C GLU A 130 -12.57 2.42 7.07
N SER A 131 -12.94 2.35 5.79
CA SER A 131 -13.97 1.41 5.30
C SER A 131 -13.59 -0.06 5.44
N ILE A 132 -12.29 -0.36 5.53
CA ILE A 132 -11.74 -1.71 5.72
C ILE A 132 -11.64 -2.05 7.22
N GLY A 133 -11.55 -1.04 8.07
CA GLY A 133 -11.48 -1.19 9.51
C GLY A 133 -10.19 -0.66 10.15
N PHE A 134 -9.30 -0.02 9.36
CA PHE A 134 -8.16 0.69 9.94
C PHE A 134 -8.64 1.83 10.82
N ARG A 135 -7.96 2.04 11.94
CA ARG A 135 -8.26 3.10 12.90
C ARG A 135 -7.05 3.97 13.12
N LYS A 136 -7.28 5.28 13.24
CA LYS A 136 -6.23 6.23 13.63
C LYS A 136 -5.74 5.89 15.04
N THR A 137 -4.41 5.80 15.19
CA THR A 137 -3.75 5.57 16.48
C THR A 137 -2.81 6.68 16.88
N GLY A 138 -2.51 7.62 15.99
CA GLY A 138 -1.64 8.76 16.27
C GLY A 138 -1.12 9.42 15.01
N TYR A 139 0.04 10.05 15.14
CA TYR A 139 0.76 10.65 14.03
C TYR A 139 2.17 10.06 13.94
N SER A 140 2.68 10.01 12.72
CA SER A 140 4.08 9.65 12.46
C SER A 140 5.00 10.79 12.91
N HIS A 141 6.20 10.43 13.37
CA HIS A 141 7.27 11.41 13.63
C HIS A 141 8.04 11.78 12.36
N LEU A 142 7.75 11.11 11.24
CA LEU A 142 8.39 11.41 9.96
C LEU A 142 7.83 12.74 9.41
N PRO A 143 8.70 13.57 8.80
CA PRO A 143 8.24 14.78 8.14
C PRO A 143 7.33 14.40 6.97
N GLY A 144 6.25 15.17 6.81
CA GLY A 144 5.40 15.08 5.62
C GLY A 144 6.15 15.54 4.36
N LEU A 145 5.56 15.26 3.20
CA LEU A 145 6.07 15.81 1.94
C LEU A 145 5.76 17.31 1.86
N PRO A 146 6.69 18.12 1.30
CA PRO A 146 6.41 19.53 1.03
C PRO A 146 5.17 19.69 0.14
N ARG A 147 4.39 20.69 0.41
CA ARG A 147 3.23 21.12 -0.39
C ARG A 147 3.55 22.39 -1.17
N GLU A 148 2.77 22.67 -2.21
CA GLU A 148 2.96 23.85 -3.07
C GLU A 148 2.84 25.17 -2.29
N ASP A 149 2.07 25.20 -1.20
CA ASP A 149 1.92 26.34 -0.29
C ASP A 149 3.09 26.52 0.69
N GLY A 150 4.13 25.69 0.58
CA GLY A 150 5.31 25.68 1.45
C GLY A 150 5.11 24.98 2.81
N GLY A 151 3.92 24.45 3.07
CA GLY A 151 3.63 23.63 4.25
C GLY A 151 3.96 22.17 4.06
N THR A 152 3.73 21.39 5.12
CA THR A 152 3.80 19.93 5.10
C THR A 152 2.53 19.36 5.69
N ALA A 153 1.92 18.38 5.03
CA ALA A 153 0.79 17.68 5.62
C ALA A 153 1.28 16.64 6.65
N PRO A 154 0.68 16.55 7.83
CA PRO A 154 1.00 15.52 8.81
C PRO A 154 0.70 14.12 8.26
N LEU A 155 1.52 13.15 8.66
CA LEU A 155 1.28 11.73 8.42
C LEU A 155 0.53 11.13 9.60
N MET A 156 -0.70 10.74 9.37
CA MET A 156 -1.56 10.07 10.34
C MET A 156 -1.28 8.58 10.33
N ARG A 157 -1.03 8.00 11.49
CA ARG A 157 -0.88 6.55 11.64
C ARG A 157 -2.23 5.88 11.76
N MET A 158 -2.42 4.83 10.99
CA MET A 158 -3.60 3.98 11.04
C MET A 158 -3.19 2.52 11.17
N GLU A 159 -3.95 1.76 11.95
CA GLU A 159 -3.66 0.36 12.27
C GLU A 159 -4.92 -0.50 12.12
N LEU A 160 -4.70 -1.75 11.72
CA LEU A 160 -5.67 -2.82 11.72
C LEU A 160 -5.04 -4.03 12.40
N TRP A 161 -5.74 -4.59 13.39
CA TRP A 161 -5.32 -5.78 14.11
C TRP A 161 -6.12 -7.00 13.68
N SER A 162 -5.49 -8.16 13.66
CA SER A 162 -6.16 -9.42 13.26
C SER A 162 -7.43 -9.69 14.04
N LYS A 163 -7.41 -9.42 15.36
CA LYS A 163 -8.56 -9.57 16.28
C LYS A 163 -9.73 -8.62 15.99
N ASP A 164 -9.45 -7.48 15.34
CA ASP A 164 -10.45 -6.44 15.04
C ASP A 164 -11.01 -6.56 13.62
N ARG A 165 -10.53 -7.53 12.85
CA ARG A 165 -11.11 -7.83 11.54
C ARG A 165 -12.53 -8.32 11.73
N ARG A 166 -13.46 -7.66 11.04
CA ARG A 166 -14.81 -8.20 10.92
C ARG A 166 -14.72 -9.53 10.19
N THR A 167 -14.96 -10.62 10.88
CA THR A 167 -15.22 -11.90 10.24
C THR A 167 -16.35 -11.67 9.23
N ARG A 168 -16.04 -11.86 7.94
CA ARG A 168 -17.09 -11.90 6.93
C ARG A 168 -18.07 -13.01 7.34
N PRO A 169 -19.38 -12.72 7.34
CA PRO A 169 -20.36 -13.77 7.47
C PRO A 169 -20.26 -14.74 6.31
#